data_5842f6a091df86cb1b2400a559009dd3
#
_entry.id   5842f6a091df86cb1b2400a559009dd3
#
_cell.length_a   1.000
_cell.length_b   1.000
_cell.length_c   1.000
_cell.angle_alpha   90.00
_cell.angle_beta   90.00
_cell.angle_gamma   90.00
#
_symmetry.space_group_name_H-M   'P 1'
#
loop_
_entity.id
_entity.type
_entity.pdbx_description
1 polymer ?
#
loop_
_entity_poly.entity_id
_entity_poly.type
_entity_poly.pdbx_seq_one_letter_code
_entity_poly.pdbx_strand_id
1 'polypeptide(L)'
;NNGKRPVVQLDAHSDEVGFMVQAICPNGTLRIIQLGGWVNHNIPAHKVWVRNRFGEYIPGITASKPPHFMTEQERKAPLDMKDITVDVGAVSKEEAMEKFGIRIGEPVVPDVTFTYSETTDLMVGKSFDCRLGCAAILKTMHNLAGQELNVDIVGACAAQEEVGVR
;
A
#
# COMPACT_ATOMS: atom_id res chain seq x y z
N ASN A 1 -12.68 -22.04 -24.13
CA ASN A 1 -13.86 -21.54 -24.82
C ASN A 1 -13.77 -21.86 -26.31
N ASN A 2 -14.70 -22.66 -26.81
CA ASN A 2 -14.77 -23.04 -28.23
C ASN A 2 -15.52 -22.00 -29.09
N GLY A 3 -15.69 -20.77 -28.59
CA GLY A 3 -16.48 -19.72 -29.24
C GLY A 3 -17.99 -19.95 -29.23
N LYS A 4 -18.48 -20.97 -28.51
CA LYS A 4 -19.90 -21.33 -28.46
C LYS A 4 -20.66 -20.73 -27.27
N ARG A 5 -19.95 -20.26 -26.22
CA ARG A 5 -20.55 -19.71 -25.01
C ARG A 5 -20.03 -18.28 -24.78
N PRO A 6 -20.88 -17.38 -24.29
CA PRO A 6 -20.41 -16.08 -23.81
C PRO A 6 -19.39 -16.27 -22.69
N VAL A 7 -18.43 -15.35 -22.60
CA VAL A 7 -17.44 -15.30 -21.50
C VAL A 7 -17.82 -14.15 -20.57
N VAL A 8 -17.94 -14.47 -19.28
CA VAL A 8 -18.11 -13.48 -18.21
C VAL A 8 -16.79 -13.39 -17.45
N GLN A 9 -16.18 -12.22 -17.42
CA GLN A 9 -15.00 -11.95 -16.63
C GLN A 9 -15.41 -11.29 -15.31
N LEU A 10 -14.89 -11.83 -14.22
CA LEU A 10 -14.93 -11.24 -12.88
C LEU A 10 -13.53 -10.74 -12.60
N ASP A 11 -13.39 -9.47 -12.26
CA ASP A 11 -12.09 -8.84 -12.07
C ASP A 11 -12.04 -8.09 -10.73
N ALA A 12 -10.89 -8.18 -10.05
CA ALA A 12 -10.54 -7.42 -8.86
C ALA A 12 -9.02 -7.35 -8.75
N HIS A 13 -8.49 -6.35 -8.03
CA HIS A 13 -7.04 -6.27 -7.84
C HIS A 13 -6.59 -6.78 -6.45
N SER A 14 -5.39 -7.29 -6.39
CA SER A 14 -4.80 -7.91 -5.20
C SER A 14 -3.72 -7.05 -4.53
N ASP A 15 -3.20 -6.04 -5.22
CA ASP A 15 -2.25 -5.08 -4.69
C ASP A 15 -2.93 -4.05 -3.79
N GLU A 16 -2.16 -3.23 -3.13
CA GLU A 16 -2.63 -2.20 -2.19
C GLU A 16 -1.86 -0.90 -2.39
N VAL A 17 -2.46 0.20 -1.97
CA VAL A 17 -1.79 1.50 -1.88
C VAL A 17 -0.61 1.43 -0.91
N GLY A 18 0.44 2.18 -1.21
CA GLY A 18 1.63 2.24 -0.38
C GLY A 18 2.58 3.32 -0.85
N PHE A 19 3.86 3.10 -0.60
CA PHE A 19 4.91 4.01 -1.02
C PHE A 19 6.16 3.23 -1.46
N MET A 20 7.08 3.95 -2.08
CA MET A 20 8.39 3.44 -2.45
C MET A 20 9.47 4.43 -2.03
N VAL A 21 10.60 3.93 -1.54
CA VAL A 21 11.76 4.77 -1.19
C VAL A 21 12.30 5.43 -2.43
N GLN A 22 12.22 6.75 -2.51
CA GLN A 22 12.74 7.56 -3.61
C GLN A 22 14.19 7.99 -3.38
N ALA A 23 14.51 8.36 -2.13
CA ALA A 23 15.85 8.79 -1.74
C ALA A 23 16.08 8.57 -0.24
N ILE A 24 17.34 8.48 0.14
CA ILE A 24 17.79 8.41 1.54
C ILE A 24 18.51 9.72 1.84
N CYS A 25 17.98 10.48 2.79
CA CYS A 25 18.52 11.78 3.18
C CYS A 25 19.80 11.66 4.03
N PRO A 26 20.66 12.68 4.06
CA PRO A 26 21.89 12.64 4.87
C PRO A 26 21.66 12.36 6.37
N ASN A 27 20.51 12.79 6.91
CA ASN A 27 20.11 12.56 8.30
C ASN A 27 19.46 11.19 8.56
N GLY A 28 19.45 10.29 7.58
CA GLY A 28 18.89 8.94 7.71
C GLY A 28 17.41 8.82 7.40
N THR A 29 16.65 9.91 7.26
CA THR A 29 15.24 9.84 6.87
C THR A 29 15.09 9.45 5.40
N LEU A 30 13.92 8.90 5.05
CA LEU A 30 13.63 8.44 3.70
C LEU A 30 12.65 9.38 3.02
N ARG A 31 12.93 9.81 1.80
CA ARG A 31 11.93 10.40 0.92
C ARG A 31 11.20 9.27 0.20
N ILE A 32 9.91 9.44 0.05
CA ILE A 32 9.03 8.42 -0.53
C ILE A 32 8.20 9.00 -1.68
N ILE A 33 7.82 8.14 -2.59
CA ILE A 33 6.78 8.40 -3.61
C ILE A 33 5.56 7.53 -3.33
N GLN A 34 4.40 8.00 -3.75
CA GLN A 34 3.15 7.26 -3.63
C GLN A 34 3.07 6.11 -4.64
N LEU A 35 2.49 5.01 -4.20
CA LEU A 35 1.95 3.95 -5.01
C LEU A 35 0.45 3.92 -4.73
N GLY A 36 -0.36 4.22 -5.76
CA GLY A 36 -1.79 4.44 -5.61
C GLY A 36 -2.18 5.84 -5.14
N GLY A 37 -3.46 6.04 -4.90
CA GLY A 37 -4.04 7.33 -4.53
C GLY A 37 -3.97 7.62 -3.03
N TRP A 38 -3.30 8.71 -2.64
CA TRP A 38 -3.21 9.16 -1.26
C TRP A 38 -3.66 10.61 -1.10
N VAL A 39 -4.32 10.90 0.02
CA VAL A 39 -4.51 12.28 0.49
C VAL A 39 -3.33 12.64 1.38
N ASN A 40 -2.46 13.55 0.93
CA ASN A 40 -1.19 13.85 1.59
C ASN A 40 -1.33 14.23 3.07
N HIS A 41 -2.41 14.95 3.43
CA HIS A 41 -2.67 15.34 4.82
C HIS A 41 -2.93 14.16 5.76
N ASN A 42 -3.31 12.99 5.22
CA ASN A 42 -3.57 11.79 6.00
C ASN A 42 -2.34 10.89 6.14
N ILE A 43 -1.21 11.23 5.53
CA ILE A 43 -0.01 10.39 5.56
C ILE A 43 0.83 10.59 6.84
N PRO A 44 1.05 11.82 7.36
CA PRO A 44 1.90 12.02 8.53
C PRO A 44 1.39 11.31 9.80
N ALA A 45 2.34 10.96 10.67
CA ALA A 45 2.12 10.31 11.97
C ALA A 45 1.56 8.87 11.91
N HIS A 46 1.66 8.20 10.76
CA HIS A 46 1.32 6.79 10.65
C HIS A 46 2.55 5.89 10.77
N LYS A 47 2.38 4.76 11.44
CA LYS A 47 3.36 3.69 11.43
C LYS A 47 3.40 3.04 10.06
N VAL A 48 4.61 2.69 9.63
CA VAL A 48 4.87 2.00 8.37
C VAL A 48 5.94 0.93 8.55
N TRP A 49 5.96 0.00 7.61
CA TRP A 49 7.04 -0.96 7.44
C TRP A 49 7.80 -0.64 6.18
N VAL A 50 9.12 -0.54 6.28
CA VAL A 50 10.02 -0.38 5.14
C VAL A 50 10.71 -1.72 4.90
N ARG A 51 10.50 -2.33 3.73
CA ARG A 51 11.23 -3.55 3.38
C ARG A 51 12.69 -3.22 3.10
N ASN A 52 13.60 -4.07 3.54
CA ASN A 52 15.03 -3.91 3.26
C ASN A 52 15.52 -4.94 2.22
N ARG A 53 16.78 -4.82 1.79
CA ARG A 53 17.42 -5.71 0.81
C ARG A 53 17.51 -7.18 1.25
N PHE A 54 17.34 -7.45 2.54
CA PHE A 54 17.38 -8.80 3.10
C PHE A 54 15.99 -9.44 3.17
N GLY A 55 14.93 -8.70 2.77
CA GLY A 55 13.55 -9.14 2.87
C GLY A 55 12.92 -8.93 4.24
N GLU A 56 13.61 -8.24 5.15
CA GLU A 56 13.11 -7.89 6.48
C GLU A 56 12.31 -6.59 6.42
N TYR A 57 11.44 -6.38 7.40
CA TYR A 57 10.61 -5.19 7.54
C TYR A 57 11.09 -4.35 8.72
N ILE A 58 11.58 -3.16 8.41
CA ILE A 58 12.06 -2.17 9.37
C ILE A 58 10.90 -1.26 9.76
N PRO A 59 10.59 -1.09 11.05
CA PRO A 59 9.54 -0.19 11.48
C PRO A 59 9.96 1.27 11.23
N GLY A 60 8.98 2.07 10.83
CA GLY A 60 9.17 3.50 10.62
C GLY A 60 7.92 4.29 10.93
N ILE A 61 8.04 5.59 10.92
CA ILE A 61 6.93 6.52 11.07
C ILE A 61 6.98 7.58 9.97
N THR A 62 5.84 7.88 9.39
CA THR A 62 5.72 8.99 8.45
C THR A 62 5.71 10.31 9.21
N ALA A 63 6.44 11.29 8.72
CA ALA A 63 6.60 12.59 9.36
C ALA A 63 6.52 13.71 8.32
N SER A 64 6.09 14.88 8.78
CA SER A 64 6.17 16.14 8.05
C SER A 64 6.73 17.23 8.95
N LYS A 65 7.04 18.41 8.38
CA LYS A 65 7.52 19.56 9.15
C LYS A 65 6.53 19.89 10.28
N PRO A 66 6.98 19.94 11.55
CA PRO A 66 6.09 20.29 12.66
C PRO A 66 5.54 21.72 12.54
N PRO A 67 4.29 21.97 12.99
CA PRO A 67 3.65 23.28 12.82
C PRO A 67 4.41 24.47 13.42
N HIS A 68 5.13 24.25 14.53
CA HIS A 68 5.91 25.32 15.18
C HIS A 68 7.20 25.71 14.42
N PHE A 69 7.62 24.91 13.44
CA PHE A 69 8.69 25.26 12.51
C PHE A 69 8.18 25.79 11.17
N MET A 70 6.86 25.79 10.96
CA MET A 70 6.25 26.30 9.73
C MET A 70 6.03 27.79 9.81
N THR A 71 6.26 28.49 8.70
CA THR A 71 5.77 29.85 8.47
C THR A 71 4.24 29.85 8.36
N GLU A 72 3.62 31.01 8.50
CA GLU A 72 2.17 31.14 8.34
C GLU A 72 1.70 30.73 6.93
N GLN A 73 2.51 31.01 5.93
CA GLN A 73 2.23 30.63 4.55
C GLN A 73 2.28 29.10 4.37
N GLU A 74 3.30 28.42 4.90
CA GLU A 74 3.42 26.96 4.87
C GLU A 74 2.25 26.28 5.58
N ARG A 75 1.75 26.82 6.68
CA ARG A 75 0.59 26.25 7.40
C ARG A 75 -0.70 26.32 6.61
N LYS A 76 -0.84 27.30 5.72
CA LYS A 76 -2.04 27.47 4.87
C LYS A 76 -1.93 26.75 3.53
N ALA A 77 -0.72 26.34 3.15
CA ALA A 77 -0.48 25.62 1.90
C ALA A 77 -0.91 24.15 2.03
N PRO A 78 -1.37 23.52 0.94
CA PRO A 78 -1.55 22.06 0.89
C PRO A 78 -0.21 21.36 1.17
N LEU A 79 -0.28 20.27 1.94
CA LEU A 79 0.91 19.45 2.20
C LEU A 79 1.36 18.77 0.90
N ASP A 80 2.60 19.00 0.49
CA ASP A 80 3.20 18.38 -0.68
C ASP A 80 3.89 17.07 -0.28
N MET A 81 3.86 16.08 -1.16
CA MET A 81 4.51 14.78 -0.94
C MET A 81 6.03 14.93 -0.67
N LYS A 82 6.68 15.92 -1.28
CA LYS A 82 8.11 16.21 -1.05
C LYS A 82 8.44 16.60 0.40
N ASP A 83 7.43 17.06 1.17
CA ASP A 83 7.58 17.51 2.56
C ASP A 83 7.27 16.36 3.55
N ILE A 84 6.96 15.18 3.04
CA ILE A 84 6.71 13.97 3.82
C ILE A 84 7.95 13.07 3.73
N THR A 85 8.36 12.58 4.89
CA THR A 85 9.47 11.63 5.02
C THR A 85 9.07 10.44 5.87
N VAL A 86 9.86 9.37 5.82
CA VAL A 86 9.76 8.25 6.77
C VAL A 86 11.01 8.28 7.64
N ASP A 87 10.81 8.28 8.93
CA ASP A 87 11.85 8.11 9.93
C ASP A 87 11.88 6.65 10.37
N VAL A 88 13.02 6.00 10.20
CA VAL A 88 13.29 4.60 10.59
C VAL A 88 14.25 4.51 11.78
N GLY A 89 14.56 5.65 12.42
CA GLY A 89 15.51 5.73 13.53
C GLY A 89 16.99 5.71 13.12
N ALA A 90 17.30 5.79 11.82
CA ALA A 90 18.66 5.94 11.35
C ALA A 90 19.13 7.39 11.57
N VAL A 91 20.39 7.57 12.00
CA VAL A 91 20.98 8.88 12.26
C VAL A 91 21.83 9.41 11.10
N SER A 92 22.06 8.57 10.10
CA SER A 92 22.76 8.94 8.87
C SER A 92 22.29 8.10 7.67
N LYS A 93 22.58 8.58 6.48
CA LYS A 93 22.35 7.84 5.24
C LYS A 93 23.08 6.50 5.23
N GLU A 94 24.33 6.48 5.67
CA GLU A 94 25.17 5.30 5.74
C GLU A 94 24.55 4.25 6.67
N GLU A 95 24.05 4.65 7.83
CA GLU A 95 23.40 3.74 8.76
C GLU A 95 22.12 3.14 8.16
N ALA A 96 21.29 3.95 7.50
CA ALA A 96 20.09 3.45 6.83
C ALA A 96 20.43 2.43 5.74
N MET A 97 21.48 2.66 4.98
CA MET A 97 21.90 1.80 3.86
C MET A 97 22.63 0.54 4.32
N GLU A 98 23.60 0.68 5.21
CA GLU A 98 24.51 -0.41 5.56
C GLU A 98 23.98 -1.26 6.72
N LYS A 99 23.53 -0.63 7.80
CA LYS A 99 23.03 -1.31 8.98
C LYS A 99 21.59 -1.78 8.82
N PHE A 100 20.70 -0.92 8.32
CA PHE A 100 19.29 -1.28 8.12
C PHE A 100 19.03 -1.91 6.75
N GLY A 101 19.97 -1.81 5.82
CA GLY A 101 19.90 -2.44 4.50
C GLY A 101 18.85 -1.82 3.57
N ILE A 102 18.43 -0.58 3.83
CA ILE A 102 17.42 0.11 3.03
C ILE A 102 18.03 0.61 1.72
N ARG A 103 17.30 0.48 0.63
CA ARG A 103 17.70 0.94 -0.70
C ARG A 103 16.60 1.80 -1.33
N ILE A 104 16.97 2.56 -2.34
CA ILE A 104 16.03 3.20 -3.26
C ILE A 104 15.23 2.10 -3.99
N GLY A 105 13.93 2.29 -4.12
CA GLY A 105 13.03 1.33 -4.75
C GLY A 105 12.45 0.28 -3.78
N GLU A 106 12.85 0.27 -2.51
CA GLU A 106 12.23 -0.62 -1.53
C GLU A 106 10.80 -0.15 -1.20
N PRO A 107 9.84 -1.09 -1.07
CA PRO A 107 8.47 -0.75 -0.73
C PRO A 107 8.32 -0.32 0.72
N VAL A 108 7.37 0.60 0.92
CA VAL A 108 6.94 1.08 2.24
C VAL A 108 5.44 0.90 2.33
N VAL A 109 4.98 0.21 3.35
CA VAL A 109 3.57 -0.12 3.53
C VAL A 109 3.04 0.33 4.89
N PRO A 110 1.76 0.73 4.99
CA PRO A 110 1.15 1.05 6.27
C PRO A 110 1.20 -0.14 7.24
N ASP A 111 1.52 0.13 8.51
CA ASP A 111 1.46 -0.85 9.59
C ASP A 111 0.03 -0.89 10.15
N VAL A 112 -0.81 -1.73 9.54
CA VAL A 112 -2.20 -1.94 9.97
C VAL A 112 -2.42 -3.43 10.18
N THR A 113 -2.66 -3.82 11.41
CA THR A 113 -2.99 -5.20 11.77
C THR A 113 -4.49 -5.45 11.55
N PHE A 114 -4.83 -6.57 10.93
CA PHE A 114 -6.22 -6.99 10.82
C PHE A 114 -6.79 -7.34 12.19
N THR A 115 -7.97 -6.81 12.50
CA THR A 115 -8.73 -7.15 13.70
C THR A 115 -10.20 -7.37 13.36
N TYR A 116 -10.85 -8.23 14.13
CA TYR A 116 -12.29 -8.44 14.09
C TYR A 116 -12.86 -8.19 15.48
N SER A 117 -13.91 -7.39 15.54
CA SER A 117 -14.65 -7.09 16.77
C SER A 117 -15.94 -7.89 16.80
N GLU A 118 -16.05 -8.89 17.67
CA GLU A 118 -17.27 -9.65 17.87
C GLU A 118 -18.41 -8.78 18.42
N THR A 119 -18.08 -7.75 19.20
CA THR A 119 -19.10 -6.84 19.79
C THR A 119 -19.82 -6.00 18.74
N THR A 120 -19.11 -5.58 17.70
CA THR A 120 -19.67 -4.68 16.67
C THR A 120 -19.87 -5.37 15.33
N ASP A 121 -19.42 -6.63 15.20
CA ASP A 121 -19.39 -7.40 13.95
C ASP A 121 -18.64 -6.65 12.83
N LEU A 122 -17.52 -5.99 13.20
CA LEU A 122 -16.72 -5.20 12.28
C LEU A 122 -15.32 -5.78 12.09
N MET A 123 -14.88 -5.77 10.85
CA MET A 123 -13.50 -6.03 10.46
C MET A 123 -12.79 -4.70 10.25
N VAL A 124 -11.59 -4.58 10.81
CA VAL A 124 -10.69 -3.43 10.58
C VAL A 124 -9.37 -3.97 10.04
N GLY A 125 -8.93 -3.40 8.95
CA GLY A 125 -7.70 -3.83 8.27
C GLY A 125 -7.36 -2.92 7.11
N LYS A 126 -6.29 -3.23 6.41
CA LYS A 126 -5.90 -2.60 5.15
C LYS A 126 -6.23 -3.50 3.96
N SER A 127 -6.14 -2.95 2.76
CA SER A 127 -6.23 -3.71 1.48
C SER A 127 -7.61 -4.36 1.24
N PHE A 128 -8.67 -3.90 1.89
CA PHE A 128 -10.03 -4.32 1.55
C PHE A 128 -10.39 -3.91 0.12
N ASP A 129 -9.90 -2.78 -0.33
CA ASP A 129 -9.84 -2.38 -1.72
C ASP A 129 -8.55 -2.96 -2.36
N CYS A 130 -8.58 -3.92 -3.28
CA CYS A 130 -9.84 -4.62 -3.63
C CYS A 130 -9.77 -6.13 -3.31
N ARG A 131 -9.08 -6.53 -2.24
CA ARG A 131 -8.95 -7.95 -1.84
C ARG A 131 -10.29 -8.57 -1.43
N LEU A 132 -11.29 -7.77 -1.03
CA LEU A 132 -12.66 -8.28 -0.87
C LEU A 132 -13.24 -8.75 -2.20
N GLY A 133 -12.96 -8.04 -3.29
CA GLY A 133 -13.32 -8.46 -4.64
C GLY A 133 -12.62 -9.77 -5.03
N CYS A 134 -11.32 -9.90 -4.74
CA CYS A 134 -10.59 -11.14 -4.97
C CYS A 134 -11.20 -12.32 -4.19
N ALA A 135 -11.54 -12.11 -2.92
CA ALA A 135 -12.19 -13.12 -2.10
C ALA A 135 -13.57 -13.52 -2.65
N ALA A 136 -14.35 -12.55 -3.12
CA ALA A 136 -15.64 -12.79 -3.76
C ALA A 136 -15.50 -13.59 -5.05
N ILE A 137 -14.50 -13.29 -5.89
CA ILE A 137 -14.19 -14.08 -7.10
C ILE A 137 -13.86 -15.52 -6.73
N LEU A 138 -12.94 -15.73 -5.79
CA LEU A 138 -12.56 -17.08 -5.35
C LEU A 138 -13.74 -17.86 -4.81
N LYS A 139 -14.59 -17.23 -3.98
CA LYS A 139 -15.79 -17.87 -3.44
C LYS A 139 -16.81 -18.20 -4.52
N THR A 140 -16.99 -17.31 -5.49
CA THR A 140 -17.88 -17.52 -6.64
C THR A 140 -17.40 -18.68 -7.48
N MET A 141 -16.12 -18.70 -7.85
CA MET A 141 -15.53 -19.81 -8.62
C MET A 141 -15.65 -21.14 -7.88
N HIS A 142 -15.42 -21.16 -6.56
CA HIS A 142 -15.62 -22.34 -5.73
C HIS A 142 -17.07 -22.82 -5.73
N ASN A 143 -18.03 -21.92 -5.59
CA ASN A 143 -19.45 -22.25 -5.54
C ASN A 143 -19.99 -22.76 -6.89
N LEU A 144 -19.40 -22.31 -7.99
CA LEU A 144 -19.81 -22.71 -9.35
C LEU A 144 -19.04 -23.92 -9.89
N ALA A 145 -18.03 -24.39 -9.15
CA ALA A 145 -17.25 -25.56 -9.57
C ALA A 145 -18.13 -26.78 -9.75
N GLY A 146 -18.02 -27.42 -10.90
CA GLY A 146 -18.80 -28.63 -11.24
C GLY A 146 -20.26 -28.37 -11.66
N GLN A 147 -20.71 -27.13 -11.72
CA GLN A 147 -22.03 -26.78 -12.23
C GLN A 147 -22.03 -26.65 -13.76
N GLU A 148 -23.12 -27.05 -14.41
CA GLU A 148 -23.33 -26.76 -15.81
C GLU A 148 -23.83 -25.33 -16.00
N LEU A 149 -23.07 -24.54 -16.75
CA LEU A 149 -23.37 -23.16 -17.01
C LEU A 149 -23.51 -22.89 -18.50
N ASN A 150 -24.34 -21.91 -18.86
CA ASN A 150 -24.49 -21.44 -20.24
C ASN A 150 -23.42 -20.44 -20.66
N VAL A 151 -22.49 -20.08 -19.74
CA VAL A 151 -21.40 -19.14 -19.93
C VAL A 151 -20.09 -19.76 -19.45
N ASP A 152 -18.98 -19.31 -20.02
CA ASP A 152 -17.67 -19.53 -19.44
C ASP A 152 -17.35 -18.40 -18.47
N ILE A 153 -16.82 -18.71 -17.29
CA ILE A 153 -16.47 -17.71 -16.28
C ILE A 153 -14.96 -17.69 -16.10
N VAL A 154 -14.40 -16.48 -16.15
CA VAL A 154 -12.98 -16.21 -15.90
C VAL A 154 -12.87 -15.31 -14.69
N GLY A 155 -12.14 -15.75 -13.66
CA GLY A 155 -11.79 -14.91 -12.50
C GLY A 155 -10.37 -14.38 -12.66
N ALA A 156 -10.18 -13.06 -12.56
CA ALA A 156 -8.89 -12.41 -12.59
C ALA A 156 -8.66 -11.67 -11.27
N CYS A 157 -7.49 -11.92 -10.66
CA CYS A 157 -6.99 -11.14 -9.52
C CYS A 157 -5.78 -10.34 -10.03
N ALA A 158 -6.04 -9.13 -10.52
CA ALA A 158 -5.02 -8.28 -11.12
C ALA A 158 -3.97 -7.83 -10.09
N ALA A 159 -2.78 -7.54 -10.56
CA ALA A 159 -1.70 -6.91 -9.81
C ALA A 159 -1.33 -5.58 -10.47
N GLN A 160 -0.80 -4.63 -9.69
CA GLN A 160 -0.37 -3.31 -10.16
C GLN A 160 -1.53 -2.41 -10.64
N GLU A 161 -2.74 -2.59 -10.12
CA GLU A 161 -3.85 -1.67 -10.41
C GLU A 161 -3.57 -0.28 -9.83
N GLU A 162 -3.04 -0.23 -8.60
CA GLU A 162 -2.76 0.98 -7.85
C GLU A 162 -1.64 1.87 -8.47
N VAL A 163 -0.87 1.33 -9.39
CA VAL A 163 0.19 2.08 -10.10
C VAL A 163 -0.22 2.45 -11.54
N GLY A 164 -1.48 2.30 -11.84
CA GLY A 164 -2.11 2.62 -13.12
C GLY A 164 -2.57 1.38 -13.87
N VAL A 165 -3.80 1.46 -14.33
CA VAL A 165 -4.42 0.39 -15.13
C VAL A 165 -3.59 0.14 -16.39
N ARG A 166 -3.08 -1.06 -16.52
CA ARG A 166 -2.27 -1.49 -17.67
C ARG A 166 -2.78 -2.81 -18.21
#